data_a9e5295afc0f6d7a1537a81bc082055a
#
_entry.id   a9e5295afc0f6d7a1537a81bc082055a
#
_cell.length_a   1.000
_cell.length_b   1.000
_cell.length_c   1.000
_cell.angle_alpha   90.00
_cell.angle_beta   90.00
_cell.angle_gamma   90.00
#
_symmetry.space_group_name_H-M   'P 1'
#
loop_
_entity.id
_entity.type
_entity.pdbx_description
1 polymer ?
#
loop_
_entity_poly.entity_id
_entity_poly.type
_entity_poly.pdbx_seq_one_letter_code
_entity_poly.pdbx_strand_id
1 'polypeptide(L)'
;MTQFIWKYKQTDRTDIDKISKEFDLPESIATIMSIKKINSKKISRTFFYSDIKNMHSPLLMKDMEKAVERVLSAKNSNQIILIIGDYDTDGTTAASVLHLYFQSIGIKSYFYIPHRQKEGYGISKTAIDYGIKIGANLIISCDCGITAIEQIDYANENDIDFIITDHHKQKEVLPNAHAILNPNQHECNYPFKGLCGAGVAFKLCLGINNRLNNNEYNIYQLLDLVAIATTADVMPVLDENRIIIKEGMKLIKEGNNKVIKS
;
A
#
# COMPACT_ATOMS: atom_id res chain seq x y z
N MET A 1 -38.17 8.51 20.10
CA MET A 1 -37.15 9.49 19.66
C MET A 1 -35.81 9.03 20.20
N THR A 2 -34.84 8.74 19.36
CA THR A 2 -33.49 8.34 19.79
C THR A 2 -32.77 9.59 20.28
N GLN A 3 -32.47 9.64 21.58
CA GLN A 3 -31.77 10.79 22.16
C GLN A 3 -30.27 10.65 21.89
N PHE A 4 -29.70 11.50 21.04
CA PHE A 4 -28.26 11.53 20.80
C PHE A 4 -27.54 12.23 21.95
N ILE A 5 -26.52 11.58 22.51
CA ILE A 5 -25.67 12.12 23.56
C ILE A 5 -24.32 12.50 22.93
N TRP A 6 -23.99 13.78 22.97
CA TRP A 6 -22.67 14.27 22.56
C TRP A 6 -21.62 13.92 23.61
N LYS A 7 -20.57 13.20 23.19
CA LYS A 7 -19.40 12.92 24.04
C LYS A 7 -18.20 13.63 23.47
N TYR A 8 -17.61 14.53 24.24
CA TYR A 8 -16.33 15.15 23.90
C TYR A 8 -15.19 14.21 24.25
N LYS A 9 -14.21 14.06 23.33
CA LYS A 9 -12.97 13.38 23.65
C LYS A 9 -12.21 14.22 24.68
N GLN A 10 -11.77 13.59 25.75
CA GLN A 10 -10.88 14.25 26.72
C GLN A 10 -9.55 14.52 26.05
N THR A 11 -9.03 15.73 26.24
CA THR A 11 -7.74 16.21 25.72
C THR A 11 -6.93 16.73 26.87
N ASP A 12 -5.60 16.60 26.75
CA ASP A 12 -4.68 17.19 27.70
C ASP A 12 -4.53 18.70 27.40
N ARG A 13 -4.87 19.52 28.39
CA ARG A 13 -4.77 20.98 28.28
C ARG A 13 -3.32 21.41 28.05
N THR A 14 -2.36 20.72 28.65
CA THR A 14 -0.93 20.98 28.49
C THR A 14 -0.46 20.77 27.06
N ASP A 15 -0.95 19.72 26.40
CA ASP A 15 -0.68 19.45 24.97
C ASP A 15 -1.27 20.55 24.09
N ILE A 16 -2.50 20.99 24.37
CA ILE A 16 -3.18 22.05 23.59
C ILE A 16 -2.40 23.36 23.68
N ASP A 17 -2.04 23.78 24.87
CA ASP A 17 -1.30 25.03 25.11
C ASP A 17 0.09 24.99 24.47
N LYS A 18 0.76 23.85 24.51
CA LYS A 18 2.05 23.63 23.84
C LYS A 18 1.94 23.74 22.33
N ILE A 19 0.99 23.04 21.72
CA ILE A 19 0.75 23.04 20.27
C ILE A 19 0.38 24.46 19.81
N SER A 20 -0.55 25.12 20.52
CA SER A 20 -1.01 26.46 20.19
C SER A 20 0.17 27.47 20.17
N LYS A 21 1.03 27.44 21.19
CA LYS A 21 2.20 28.32 21.27
C LYS A 21 3.28 27.98 20.24
N GLU A 22 3.56 26.70 20.03
CA GLU A 22 4.65 26.27 19.15
C GLU A 22 4.37 26.56 17.68
N PHE A 23 3.11 26.49 17.25
CA PHE A 23 2.71 26.61 15.85
C PHE A 23 1.87 27.88 15.57
N ASP A 24 1.70 28.75 16.57
CA ASP A 24 0.86 29.95 16.47
C ASP A 24 -0.55 29.65 15.93
N LEU A 25 -1.20 28.65 16.53
CA LEU A 25 -2.50 28.13 16.08
C LEU A 25 -3.60 28.48 17.08
N PRO A 26 -4.83 28.73 16.58
CA PRO A 26 -6.01 28.84 17.43
C PRO A 26 -6.19 27.58 18.31
N GLU A 27 -6.70 27.77 19.52
CA GLU A 27 -6.94 26.70 20.49
C GLU A 27 -7.80 25.56 19.90
N SER A 28 -8.79 25.89 19.09
CA SER A 28 -9.64 24.90 18.43
C SER A 28 -8.86 23.94 17.51
N ILE A 29 -7.89 24.46 16.77
CA ILE A 29 -7.02 23.66 15.89
C ILE A 29 -6.04 22.85 16.75
N ALA A 30 -5.42 23.47 17.77
CA ALA A 30 -4.54 22.76 18.69
C ALA A 30 -5.26 21.61 19.41
N THR A 31 -6.53 21.80 19.78
CA THR A 31 -7.39 20.75 20.36
C THR A 31 -7.58 19.57 19.40
N ILE A 32 -7.90 19.84 18.13
CA ILE A 32 -8.02 18.79 17.10
C ILE A 32 -6.70 18.05 16.93
N MET A 33 -5.59 18.75 16.92
CA MET A 33 -4.25 18.15 16.81
C MET A 33 -3.93 17.25 17.99
N SER A 34 -4.23 17.70 19.22
CA SER A 34 -4.07 16.89 20.43
C SER A 34 -4.93 15.60 20.37
N ILE A 35 -6.21 15.72 19.97
CA ILE A 35 -7.12 14.57 19.76
C ILE A 35 -6.53 13.56 18.75
N LYS A 36 -5.87 14.06 17.70
CA LYS A 36 -5.23 13.25 16.65
C LYS A 36 -3.82 12.80 17.01
N LYS A 37 -3.34 13.09 18.24
CA LYS A 37 -1.99 12.80 18.71
C LYS A 37 -0.87 13.43 17.86
N ILE A 38 -1.16 14.58 17.24
CA ILE A 38 -0.20 15.39 16.48
C ILE A 38 0.43 16.39 17.48
N ASN A 39 1.12 15.89 18.48
CA ASN A 39 1.57 16.65 19.66
C ASN A 39 3.09 16.76 19.80
N SER A 40 3.86 16.24 18.85
CA SER A 40 5.31 16.42 18.83
C SER A 40 5.75 17.29 17.66
N LYS A 41 6.83 18.03 17.83
CA LYS A 41 7.41 18.90 16.78
C LYS A 41 7.68 18.15 15.48
N LYS A 42 8.17 16.91 15.58
CA LYS A 42 8.46 16.06 14.42
C LYS A 42 7.17 15.71 13.68
N ILE A 43 6.14 15.19 14.38
CA ILE A 43 4.86 14.79 13.78
C ILE A 43 4.13 16.00 13.20
N SER A 44 4.12 17.13 13.92
CA SER A 44 3.47 18.35 13.44
C SER A 44 4.15 18.91 12.18
N ARG A 45 5.48 18.89 12.12
CA ARG A 45 6.21 19.32 10.91
C ARG A 45 5.87 18.44 9.71
N THR A 46 5.91 17.12 9.84
CA THR A 46 5.53 16.21 8.74
C THR A 46 4.08 16.37 8.34
N PHE A 47 3.20 16.68 9.28
CA PHE A 47 1.79 16.92 9.00
C PHE A 47 1.55 18.20 8.18
N PHE A 48 2.17 19.31 8.56
CA PHE A 48 1.99 20.60 7.88
C PHE A 48 2.84 20.75 6.60
N TYR A 49 4.06 20.26 6.63
CA TYR A 49 5.05 20.38 5.56
C TYR A 49 5.35 19.03 4.92
N SER A 50 4.29 18.24 4.68
CA SER A 50 4.41 16.97 3.98
C SER A 50 4.96 17.17 2.57
N ASP A 51 6.05 16.48 2.23
CA ASP A 51 6.73 16.51 0.95
C ASP A 51 7.05 15.06 0.52
N ILE A 52 7.00 14.79 -0.77
CA ILE A 52 7.37 13.49 -1.36
C ILE A 52 8.76 13.01 -0.90
N LYS A 53 9.71 13.95 -0.73
CA LYS A 53 11.07 13.66 -0.25
C LYS A 53 11.11 13.09 1.18
N ASN A 54 10.03 13.26 1.92
CA ASN A 54 9.91 12.74 3.28
C ASN A 54 9.31 11.33 3.34
N MET A 55 9.00 10.72 2.21
CA MET A 55 8.58 9.33 2.17
C MET A 55 9.72 8.41 2.62
N HIS A 56 9.37 7.41 3.42
CA HIS A 56 10.35 6.43 3.90
C HIS A 56 10.92 5.60 2.75
N SER A 57 12.18 5.23 2.86
CA SER A 57 12.80 4.33 1.88
C SER A 57 12.03 3.00 1.85
N PRO A 58 11.67 2.48 0.66
CA PRO A 58 11.02 1.17 0.55
C PRO A 58 11.91 0.05 1.11
N LEU A 59 13.23 0.18 1.05
CA LEU A 59 14.20 -0.82 1.54
C LEU A 59 14.16 -1.04 3.07
N LEU A 60 13.48 -0.17 3.83
CA LEU A 60 13.23 -0.39 5.25
C LEU A 60 12.17 -1.45 5.52
N MET A 61 11.37 -1.82 4.51
CA MET A 61 10.38 -2.88 4.64
C MET A 61 11.06 -4.24 4.52
N LYS A 62 10.76 -5.14 5.46
CA LYS A 62 11.27 -6.52 5.46
C LYS A 62 10.99 -7.17 4.10
N ASP A 63 11.92 -7.96 3.60
CA ASP A 63 11.90 -8.67 2.32
C ASP A 63 11.83 -7.78 1.05
N MET A 64 11.85 -6.44 1.17
CA MET A 64 11.74 -5.56 0.00
C MET A 64 12.85 -5.81 -1.03
N GLU A 65 14.09 -5.96 -0.58
CA GLU A 65 15.21 -6.20 -1.48
C GLU A 65 15.04 -7.51 -2.24
N LYS A 66 14.64 -8.58 -1.53
CA LYS A 66 14.36 -9.91 -2.09
C LYS A 66 13.21 -9.88 -3.11
N ALA A 67 12.14 -9.11 -2.82
CA ALA A 67 11.02 -8.92 -3.74
C ALA A 67 11.44 -8.17 -5.01
N VAL A 68 12.21 -7.08 -4.86
CA VAL A 68 12.74 -6.30 -5.99
C VAL A 68 13.61 -7.15 -6.89
N GLU A 69 14.55 -7.93 -6.33
CA GLU A 69 15.43 -8.81 -7.08
C GLU A 69 14.66 -9.88 -7.85
N ARG A 70 13.63 -10.47 -7.22
CA ARG A 70 12.80 -11.49 -7.89
C ARG A 70 12.00 -10.91 -9.05
N VAL A 71 11.41 -9.73 -8.90
CA VAL A 71 10.70 -9.05 -10.00
C VAL A 71 11.64 -8.69 -11.14
N LEU A 72 12.83 -8.17 -10.83
CA LEU A 72 13.84 -7.85 -11.85
C LEU A 72 14.38 -9.10 -12.56
N SER A 73 14.53 -10.21 -11.84
CA SER A 73 14.86 -11.51 -12.46
C SER A 73 13.76 -11.94 -13.44
N ALA A 74 12.49 -11.82 -13.06
CA ALA A 74 11.37 -12.11 -13.95
C ALA A 74 11.39 -11.23 -15.22
N LYS A 75 11.65 -9.92 -15.04
CA LYS A 75 11.81 -8.98 -16.16
C LYS A 75 12.92 -9.42 -17.11
N ASN A 76 14.11 -9.70 -16.59
CA ASN A 76 15.28 -10.03 -17.41
C ASN A 76 15.12 -11.38 -18.13
N SER A 77 14.34 -12.29 -17.58
CA SER A 77 14.04 -13.60 -18.17
C SER A 77 12.74 -13.64 -18.97
N ASN A 78 12.11 -12.49 -19.24
CA ASN A 78 10.82 -12.39 -19.93
C ASN A 78 9.71 -13.29 -19.34
N GLN A 79 9.75 -13.53 -18.04
CA GLN A 79 8.77 -14.31 -17.32
C GLN A 79 7.42 -13.58 -17.24
N ILE A 80 6.35 -14.35 -17.09
CA ILE A 80 4.99 -13.83 -16.90
C ILE A 80 4.73 -13.64 -15.41
N ILE A 81 4.24 -12.46 -15.04
CA ILE A 81 3.80 -12.14 -13.68
C ILE A 81 2.28 -12.07 -13.65
N LEU A 82 1.64 -12.82 -12.73
CA LEU A 82 0.23 -12.66 -12.40
C LEU A 82 0.09 -11.80 -11.15
N ILE A 83 -0.74 -10.78 -11.21
CA ILE A 83 -1.10 -9.93 -10.08
C ILE A 83 -2.49 -10.36 -9.61
N ILE A 84 -2.64 -10.76 -8.35
CA ILE A 84 -3.92 -11.11 -7.73
C ILE A 84 -4.27 -10.00 -6.74
N GLY A 85 -5.31 -9.20 -7.02
CA GLY A 85 -5.83 -8.19 -6.10
C GLY A 85 -7.06 -8.70 -5.35
N ASP A 86 -7.33 -8.19 -4.13
CA ASP A 86 -8.65 -8.38 -3.55
C ASP A 86 -9.71 -7.60 -4.36
N TYR A 87 -10.98 -7.93 -4.16
CA TYR A 87 -12.09 -7.38 -4.96
C TYR A 87 -12.57 -6.00 -4.50
N ASP A 88 -12.08 -5.47 -3.41
CA ASP A 88 -12.47 -4.15 -2.90
C ASP A 88 -11.67 -3.01 -3.57
N THR A 89 -11.87 -1.78 -3.10
CA THR A 89 -11.22 -0.61 -3.69
C THR A 89 -9.71 -0.63 -3.47
N ASP A 90 -9.23 -1.08 -2.30
CA ASP A 90 -7.80 -1.14 -2.02
C ASP A 90 -7.12 -2.20 -2.88
N GLY A 91 -7.63 -3.45 -2.87
CA GLY A 91 -7.05 -4.55 -3.64
C GLY A 91 -7.06 -4.33 -5.15
N THR A 92 -8.19 -3.85 -5.72
CA THR A 92 -8.28 -3.54 -7.16
C THR A 92 -7.35 -2.39 -7.56
N THR A 93 -7.22 -1.39 -6.70
CA THR A 93 -6.32 -0.25 -6.94
C THR A 93 -4.86 -0.68 -6.81
N ALA A 94 -4.52 -1.49 -5.82
CA ALA A 94 -3.18 -2.04 -5.64
C ALA A 94 -2.72 -2.85 -6.86
N ALA A 95 -3.61 -3.71 -7.38
CA ALA A 95 -3.35 -4.47 -8.61
C ALA A 95 -3.15 -3.54 -9.82
N SER A 96 -3.94 -2.47 -9.91
CA SER A 96 -3.80 -1.46 -10.98
C SER A 96 -2.48 -0.72 -10.91
N VAL A 97 -2.03 -0.33 -9.71
CA VAL A 97 -0.74 0.34 -9.47
C VAL A 97 0.41 -0.54 -9.95
N LEU A 98 0.45 -1.81 -9.57
CA LEU A 98 1.48 -2.75 -10.03
C LEU A 98 1.42 -2.95 -11.53
N HIS A 99 0.24 -3.20 -12.10
CA HIS A 99 0.09 -3.48 -13.52
C HIS A 99 0.53 -2.30 -14.40
N LEU A 100 0.09 -1.10 -14.09
CA LEU A 100 0.47 0.12 -14.81
C LEU A 100 1.98 0.37 -14.74
N TYR A 101 2.58 0.21 -13.56
CA TYR A 101 4.02 0.35 -13.41
C TYR A 101 4.77 -0.73 -14.19
N PHE A 102 4.36 -1.98 -14.12
CA PHE A 102 5.00 -3.08 -14.86
C PHE A 102 4.92 -2.88 -16.36
N GLN A 103 3.77 -2.42 -16.89
CA GLN A 103 3.66 -2.05 -18.29
C GLN A 103 4.65 -0.96 -18.67
N SER A 104 4.83 0.07 -17.83
CA SER A 104 5.74 1.20 -18.12
C SER A 104 7.21 0.81 -18.21
N ILE A 105 7.59 -0.30 -17.57
CA ILE A 105 8.98 -0.83 -17.60
C ILE A 105 9.12 -2.10 -18.43
N GLY A 106 8.10 -2.45 -19.24
CA GLY A 106 8.13 -3.59 -20.18
C GLY A 106 8.06 -4.96 -19.52
N ILE A 107 7.47 -5.09 -18.34
CA ILE A 107 7.19 -6.39 -17.71
C ILE A 107 5.86 -6.94 -18.24
N LYS A 108 5.85 -8.18 -18.68
CA LYS A 108 4.64 -8.89 -19.11
C LYS A 108 3.84 -9.31 -17.88
N SER A 109 2.74 -8.60 -17.61
CA SER A 109 1.88 -8.87 -16.46
C SER A 109 0.42 -9.02 -16.85
N TYR A 110 -0.26 -9.90 -16.13
CA TYR A 110 -1.71 -10.08 -16.15
C TYR A 110 -2.25 -9.82 -14.75
N PHE A 111 -3.54 -9.59 -14.61
CA PHE A 111 -4.18 -9.44 -13.32
C PHE A 111 -5.40 -10.34 -13.20
N TYR A 112 -5.71 -10.71 -11.97
CA TYR A 112 -6.88 -11.50 -11.59
C TYR A 112 -7.53 -10.87 -10.35
N ILE A 113 -8.82 -10.59 -10.46
CA ILE A 113 -9.62 -10.11 -9.33
C ILE A 113 -10.68 -11.17 -9.04
N PRO A 114 -10.69 -11.77 -7.83
CA PRO A 114 -11.63 -12.83 -7.49
C PRO A 114 -13.07 -12.32 -7.46
N HIS A 115 -14.01 -13.20 -7.84
CA HIS A 115 -15.41 -12.86 -7.79
C HIS A 115 -15.94 -13.00 -6.36
N ARG A 116 -16.32 -11.86 -5.73
CA ARG A 116 -16.74 -11.77 -4.34
C ARG A 116 -17.69 -12.87 -3.86
N GLN A 117 -18.73 -13.20 -4.67
CA GLN A 117 -19.76 -14.17 -4.27
C GLN A 117 -19.37 -15.62 -4.54
N LYS A 118 -18.48 -15.90 -5.50
CA LYS A 118 -18.13 -17.27 -5.93
C LYS A 118 -16.84 -17.76 -5.28
N GLU A 119 -15.89 -16.88 -5.06
CA GLU A 119 -14.54 -17.22 -4.61
C GLU A 119 -14.26 -16.73 -3.17
N GLY A 120 -14.98 -15.70 -2.72
CA GLY A 120 -14.79 -15.11 -1.40
C GLY A 120 -13.63 -14.12 -1.35
N TYR A 121 -13.13 -13.87 -0.14
CA TYR A 121 -12.03 -12.96 0.14
C TYR A 121 -10.67 -13.64 -0.02
N GLY A 122 -9.71 -12.91 -0.56
CA GLY A 122 -8.32 -13.30 -0.63
C GLY A 122 -7.94 -14.17 -1.82
N ILE A 123 -6.88 -14.95 -1.69
CA ILE A 123 -6.33 -15.77 -2.78
C ILE A 123 -7.14 -17.05 -2.93
N SER A 124 -7.75 -17.25 -4.08
CA SER A 124 -8.46 -18.49 -4.41
C SER A 124 -7.55 -19.48 -5.16
N LYS A 125 -7.86 -20.78 -5.05
CA LYS A 125 -7.21 -21.80 -5.89
C LYS A 125 -7.46 -21.53 -7.37
N THR A 126 -8.64 -21.06 -7.73
CA THR A 126 -9.01 -20.67 -9.11
C THR A 126 -8.09 -19.59 -9.67
N ALA A 127 -7.68 -18.61 -8.83
CA ALA A 127 -6.73 -17.58 -9.26
C ALA A 127 -5.34 -18.18 -9.56
N ILE A 128 -4.88 -19.16 -8.77
CA ILE A 128 -3.61 -19.86 -9.01
C ILE A 128 -3.71 -20.75 -10.26
N ASP A 129 -4.81 -21.48 -10.44
CA ASP A 129 -5.08 -22.29 -11.64
C ASP A 129 -5.06 -21.41 -12.91
N TYR A 130 -5.58 -20.19 -12.82
CA TYR A 130 -5.43 -19.21 -13.90
C TYR A 130 -3.97 -18.85 -14.15
N GLY A 131 -3.18 -18.65 -13.09
CA GLY A 131 -1.72 -18.44 -13.19
C GLY A 131 -1.01 -19.57 -13.91
N ILE A 132 -1.30 -20.82 -13.53
CA ILE A 132 -0.75 -22.03 -14.17
C ILE A 132 -1.14 -22.03 -15.66
N LYS A 133 -2.41 -21.77 -15.97
CA LYS A 133 -2.93 -21.77 -17.34
C LYS A 133 -2.24 -20.77 -18.25
N ILE A 134 -1.88 -19.58 -17.75
CA ILE A 134 -1.20 -18.54 -18.53
C ILE A 134 0.32 -18.70 -18.54
N GLY A 135 0.86 -19.69 -17.82
CA GLY A 135 2.30 -19.91 -17.67
C GLY A 135 3.00 -18.85 -16.81
N ALA A 136 2.34 -18.37 -15.75
CA ALA A 136 2.95 -17.44 -14.81
C ALA A 136 4.10 -18.12 -14.05
N ASN A 137 5.21 -17.40 -13.90
CA ASN A 137 6.38 -17.84 -13.14
C ASN A 137 6.45 -17.17 -11.76
N LEU A 138 5.71 -16.09 -11.61
CA LEU A 138 5.62 -15.32 -10.38
C LEU A 138 4.18 -14.84 -10.18
N ILE A 139 3.65 -15.02 -8.98
CA ILE A 139 2.40 -14.40 -8.55
C ILE A 139 2.72 -13.31 -7.51
N ILE A 140 2.07 -12.16 -7.62
CA ILE A 140 2.12 -11.09 -6.63
C ILE A 140 0.72 -10.83 -6.15
N SER A 141 0.44 -11.06 -4.87
CA SER A 141 -0.84 -10.70 -4.28
C SER A 141 -0.84 -9.26 -3.75
N CYS A 142 -1.98 -8.61 -3.85
CA CYS A 142 -2.21 -7.24 -3.43
C CYS A 142 -3.35 -7.18 -2.43
N ASP A 143 -3.11 -6.58 -1.27
CA ASP A 143 -4.10 -6.37 -0.22
C ASP A 143 -4.67 -7.68 0.35
N CYS A 144 -3.96 -8.76 0.18
CA CYS A 144 -4.30 -10.09 0.69
C CYS A 144 -3.06 -11.00 0.66
N GLY A 145 -3.18 -12.15 1.34
CA GLY A 145 -2.19 -13.23 1.22
C GLY A 145 -1.42 -13.53 2.48
N ILE A 146 -1.35 -12.64 3.47
CA ILE A 146 -0.58 -12.86 4.71
C ILE A 146 -1.04 -14.09 5.51
N THR A 147 -2.22 -14.61 5.23
CA THR A 147 -2.79 -15.79 5.89
C THR A 147 -3.05 -16.96 4.96
N ALA A 148 -2.66 -16.86 3.68
CA ALA A 148 -3.00 -17.81 2.61
C ALA A 148 -1.96 -18.94 2.49
N ILE A 149 -1.75 -19.72 3.55
CA ILE A 149 -0.71 -20.77 3.61
C ILE A 149 -0.94 -21.83 2.54
N GLU A 150 -2.11 -22.47 2.53
CA GLU A 150 -2.44 -23.59 1.62
C GLU A 150 -2.37 -23.16 0.14
N GLN A 151 -2.78 -21.92 -0.14
CA GLN A 151 -2.78 -21.40 -1.51
C GLN A 151 -1.35 -21.15 -2.01
N ILE A 152 -0.49 -20.64 -1.15
CA ILE A 152 0.90 -20.37 -1.50
C ILE A 152 1.70 -21.68 -1.62
N ASP A 153 1.44 -22.65 -0.74
CA ASP A 153 2.02 -23.98 -0.87
C ASP A 153 1.59 -24.62 -2.21
N TYR A 154 0.31 -24.48 -2.61
CA TYR A 154 -0.17 -24.96 -3.91
C TYR A 154 0.51 -24.24 -5.10
N ALA A 155 0.81 -22.96 -5.00
CA ALA A 155 1.57 -22.25 -6.03
C ALA A 155 3.02 -22.79 -6.12
N ASN A 156 3.66 -22.99 -4.97
CA ASN A 156 5.01 -23.53 -4.88
C ASN A 156 5.10 -24.96 -5.46
N GLU A 157 4.10 -25.83 -5.21
CA GLU A 157 4.00 -27.16 -5.80
C GLU A 157 3.89 -27.16 -7.33
N ASN A 158 3.50 -26.03 -7.91
CA ASN A 158 3.41 -25.81 -9.36
C ASN A 158 4.56 -24.94 -9.91
N ASP A 159 5.68 -24.84 -9.21
CA ASP A 159 6.88 -24.09 -9.60
C ASP A 159 6.61 -22.58 -9.84
N ILE A 160 5.64 -22.00 -9.13
CA ILE A 160 5.32 -20.59 -9.20
C ILE A 160 5.77 -19.90 -7.90
N ASP A 161 6.74 -18.98 -8.01
CA ASP A 161 7.14 -18.15 -6.89
C ASP A 161 6.03 -17.17 -6.48
N PHE A 162 5.98 -16.82 -5.20
CA PHE A 162 4.95 -15.96 -4.66
C PHE A 162 5.53 -14.77 -3.88
N ILE A 163 5.06 -13.55 -4.20
CA ILE A 163 5.32 -12.34 -3.41
C ILE A 163 3.99 -11.85 -2.84
N ILE A 164 3.96 -11.57 -1.55
CA ILE A 164 2.80 -10.99 -0.87
C ILE A 164 3.04 -9.50 -0.69
N THR A 165 2.08 -8.65 -1.13
CA THR A 165 1.99 -7.25 -0.73
C THR A 165 0.69 -7.05 0.05
N ASP A 166 0.79 -6.89 1.36
CA ASP A 166 -0.35 -6.88 2.26
C ASP A 166 -0.13 -5.92 3.44
N HIS A 167 -1.17 -5.53 4.14
CA HIS A 167 -1.10 -4.69 5.33
C HIS A 167 -1.89 -5.27 6.52
N HIS A 168 -2.58 -6.37 6.31
CA HIS A 168 -3.35 -7.04 7.36
C HIS A 168 -2.46 -7.65 8.44
N LYS A 169 -3.05 -7.93 9.60
CA LYS A 169 -2.34 -8.56 10.71
C LYS A 169 -1.95 -10.00 10.36
N GLN A 170 -0.69 -10.32 10.58
CA GLN A 170 -0.22 -11.69 10.43
C GLN A 170 -0.76 -12.61 11.54
N LYS A 171 -0.83 -13.90 11.25
CA LYS A 171 -0.99 -14.99 12.22
C LYS A 171 0.37 -15.46 12.74
N GLU A 172 0.37 -16.44 13.66
CA GLU A 172 1.61 -17.02 14.21
C GLU A 172 2.47 -17.67 13.12
N VAL A 173 1.84 -18.34 12.16
CA VAL A 173 2.50 -18.99 11.03
C VAL A 173 2.29 -18.14 9.79
N LEU A 174 3.39 -17.87 9.08
CA LEU A 174 3.39 -17.16 7.81
C LEU A 174 3.42 -18.14 6.63
N PRO A 175 2.84 -17.76 5.48
CA PRO A 175 2.96 -18.52 4.25
C PRO A 175 4.43 -18.64 3.79
N ASN A 176 4.77 -19.74 3.13
CA ASN A 176 6.09 -19.97 2.54
C ASN A 176 6.25 -19.23 1.21
N ALA A 177 6.05 -17.92 1.23
CA ALA A 177 6.22 -17.05 0.07
C ALA A 177 7.70 -16.72 -0.16
N HIS A 178 8.07 -16.45 -1.42
CA HIS A 178 9.41 -15.96 -1.77
C HIS A 178 9.74 -14.66 -1.02
N ALA A 179 8.79 -13.73 -0.92
CA ALA A 179 8.93 -12.50 -0.13
C ALA A 179 7.57 -12.05 0.42
N ILE A 180 7.59 -11.45 1.61
CA ILE A 180 6.39 -10.90 2.25
C ILE A 180 6.62 -9.42 2.54
N LEU A 181 5.94 -8.55 1.79
CA LEU A 181 5.94 -7.12 2.00
C LEU A 181 4.72 -6.73 2.82
N ASN A 182 4.92 -6.56 4.11
CA ASN A 182 3.88 -6.12 5.01
C ASN A 182 4.50 -5.30 6.16
N PRO A 183 4.15 -4.01 6.30
CA PRO A 183 4.72 -3.20 7.37
C PRO A 183 4.34 -3.71 8.76
N ASN A 184 3.24 -4.46 8.90
CA ASN A 184 2.73 -4.97 10.17
C ASN A 184 3.29 -6.34 10.57
N GLN A 185 4.13 -6.99 9.74
CA GLN A 185 4.72 -8.26 10.12
C GLN A 185 5.77 -8.08 11.25
N HIS A 186 5.96 -9.12 12.06
CA HIS A 186 6.96 -9.13 13.12
C HIS A 186 8.36 -8.88 12.53
N GLU A 187 9.19 -8.16 13.30
CA GLU A 187 10.56 -7.80 12.91
C GLU A 187 10.67 -6.93 11.65
N CYS A 188 9.56 -6.39 11.14
CA CYS A 188 9.62 -5.39 10.08
C CYS A 188 9.96 -4.01 10.67
N ASN A 189 11.08 -3.43 10.23
CA ASN A 189 11.55 -2.14 10.71
C ASN A 189 10.97 -0.95 9.93
N TYR A 190 9.96 -1.18 9.07
CA TYR A 190 9.32 -0.09 8.34
C TYR A 190 8.66 0.89 9.32
N PRO A 191 9.01 2.20 9.25
CA PRO A 191 8.64 3.14 10.31
C PRO A 191 7.14 3.40 10.45
N PHE A 192 6.40 3.34 9.32
CA PHE A 192 4.98 3.63 9.28
C PHE A 192 4.14 2.38 9.02
N LYS A 193 3.29 2.04 10.00
CA LYS A 193 2.46 0.82 9.97
C LYS A 193 1.08 1.02 9.35
N GLY A 194 0.76 2.24 8.94
CA GLY A 194 -0.57 2.63 8.48
C GLY A 194 -0.73 2.68 6.96
N LEU A 195 0.12 2.03 6.17
CA LEU A 195 -0.10 1.91 4.73
C LEU A 195 -1.27 0.97 4.44
N CYS A 196 -2.08 1.27 3.42
CA CYS A 196 -3.04 0.34 2.83
C CYS A 196 -2.34 -0.60 1.83
N GLY A 197 -3.05 -1.61 1.28
CA GLY A 197 -2.51 -2.55 0.31
C GLY A 197 -1.92 -1.86 -0.93
N ALA A 198 -2.61 -0.87 -1.49
CA ALA A 198 -2.09 -0.06 -2.61
C ALA A 198 -0.84 0.75 -2.23
N GLY A 199 -0.75 1.19 -0.99
CA GLY A 199 0.45 1.85 -0.46
C GLY A 199 1.64 0.89 -0.42
N VAL A 200 1.45 -0.36 -0.01
CA VAL A 200 2.50 -1.39 0.00
C VAL A 200 2.91 -1.76 -1.42
N ALA A 201 1.95 -1.95 -2.33
CA ALA A 201 2.21 -2.20 -3.76
C ALA A 201 3.01 -1.05 -4.39
N PHE A 202 2.65 0.20 -4.10
CA PHE A 202 3.40 1.37 -4.53
C PHE A 202 4.84 1.38 -4.00
N LYS A 203 5.08 0.94 -2.75
CA LYS A 203 6.44 0.82 -2.21
C LYS A 203 7.27 -0.23 -2.95
N LEU A 204 6.68 -1.33 -3.39
CA LEU A 204 7.36 -2.30 -4.26
C LEU A 204 7.74 -1.64 -5.59
N CYS A 205 6.81 -0.93 -6.25
CA CYS A 205 7.11 -0.18 -7.47
C CYS A 205 8.25 0.81 -7.26
N LEU A 206 8.23 1.57 -6.17
CA LEU A 206 9.27 2.54 -5.84
C LEU A 206 10.62 1.87 -5.59
N GLY A 207 10.65 0.70 -4.93
CA GLY A 207 11.86 -0.10 -4.74
C GLY A 207 12.48 -0.54 -6.07
N ILE A 208 11.65 -1.03 -6.99
CA ILE A 208 12.07 -1.45 -8.34
C ILE A 208 12.57 -0.23 -9.14
N ASN A 209 11.83 0.87 -9.10
CA ASN A 209 12.19 2.10 -9.81
C ASN A 209 13.55 2.65 -9.37
N ASN A 210 13.80 2.66 -8.05
CA ASN A 210 15.08 3.08 -7.50
C ASN A 210 16.24 2.17 -7.93
N ARG A 211 16.02 0.86 -7.99
CA ARG A 211 17.05 -0.11 -8.41
C ARG A 211 17.38 0.03 -9.91
N LEU A 212 16.38 0.34 -10.74
CA LEU A 212 16.56 0.57 -12.17
C LEU A 212 17.13 1.94 -12.50
N ASN A 213 17.18 2.87 -11.54
CA ASN A 213 17.47 4.30 -11.77
C ASN A 213 16.61 4.87 -12.93
N ASN A 214 15.34 4.42 -13.00
CA ASN A 214 14.46 4.80 -14.09
C ASN A 214 13.88 6.19 -13.85
N ASN A 215 14.33 7.16 -14.65
CA ASN A 215 13.86 8.54 -14.63
C ASN A 215 12.87 8.86 -15.77
N GLU A 216 12.62 7.91 -16.68
CA GLU A 216 11.72 8.11 -17.83
C GLU A 216 10.25 8.05 -17.43
N TYR A 217 9.91 7.23 -16.42
CA TYR A 217 8.57 7.11 -15.89
C TYR A 217 8.45 7.84 -14.56
N ASN A 218 7.59 8.83 -14.50
CA ASN A 218 7.28 9.49 -13.23
C ASN A 218 6.35 8.60 -12.38
N ILE A 219 6.95 7.77 -11.54
CA ILE A 219 6.21 6.83 -10.68
C ILE A 219 5.22 7.52 -9.74
N TYR A 220 5.47 8.77 -9.37
CA TYR A 220 4.59 9.51 -8.46
C TYR A 220 3.24 9.89 -9.08
N GLN A 221 3.07 9.77 -10.40
CA GLN A 221 1.76 9.92 -11.02
C GLN A 221 0.75 8.84 -10.59
N LEU A 222 1.21 7.71 -10.04
CA LEU A 222 0.34 6.67 -9.48
C LEU A 222 -0.22 7.03 -8.09
N LEU A 223 0.20 8.15 -7.50
CA LEU A 223 -0.29 8.59 -6.19
C LEU A 223 -1.78 8.98 -6.20
N ASP A 224 -2.35 9.30 -7.35
CA ASP A 224 -3.79 9.51 -7.48
C ASP A 224 -4.58 8.25 -7.11
N LEU A 225 -4.19 7.09 -7.63
CA LEU A 225 -4.78 5.80 -7.31
C LEU A 225 -4.53 5.43 -5.85
N VAL A 226 -3.29 5.56 -5.37
CA VAL A 226 -2.94 5.21 -3.98
C VAL A 226 -3.69 6.09 -2.98
N ALA A 227 -3.95 7.37 -3.29
CA ALA A 227 -4.73 8.26 -2.44
C ALA A 227 -6.20 7.83 -2.35
N ILE A 228 -6.79 7.37 -3.45
CA ILE A 228 -8.16 6.83 -3.48
C ILE A 228 -8.23 5.59 -2.57
N ALA A 229 -7.33 4.63 -2.74
CA ALA A 229 -7.27 3.42 -1.94
C ALA A 229 -7.08 3.73 -0.44
N THR A 230 -6.09 4.57 -0.11
CA THR A 230 -5.81 5.00 1.28
C THR A 230 -7.03 5.61 1.95
N THR A 231 -7.85 6.36 1.18
CA THR A 231 -9.05 7.01 1.70
C THR A 231 -10.22 6.03 1.81
N ALA A 232 -10.37 5.13 0.83
CA ALA A 232 -11.43 4.11 0.83
C ALA A 232 -11.28 3.11 1.97
N ASP A 233 -10.04 2.71 2.27
CA ASP A 233 -9.71 1.82 3.39
C ASP A 233 -9.64 2.54 4.76
N VAL A 234 -10.03 3.82 4.80
CA VAL A 234 -10.12 4.65 6.02
C VAL A 234 -8.81 4.68 6.82
N MET A 235 -7.66 4.63 6.13
CA MET A 235 -6.36 4.62 6.77
C MET A 235 -6.02 5.96 7.46
N PRO A 236 -5.19 5.96 8.51
CA PRO A 236 -4.85 7.18 9.23
C PRO A 236 -4.13 8.19 8.32
N VAL A 237 -4.63 9.43 8.22
CA VAL A 237 -4.07 10.51 7.40
C VAL A 237 -2.88 11.15 8.13
N LEU A 238 -1.87 10.35 8.42
CA LEU A 238 -0.65 10.73 9.11
C LEU A 238 0.56 10.26 8.30
N ASP A 239 1.75 10.76 8.62
CA ASP A 239 3.02 10.33 8.04
C ASP A 239 2.95 10.24 6.49
N GLU A 240 3.30 9.10 5.88
CA GLU A 240 3.28 8.91 4.43
C GLU A 240 1.88 9.00 3.81
N ASN A 241 0.85 8.54 4.51
CA ASN A 241 -0.52 8.67 4.00
C ASN A 241 -0.93 10.12 3.82
N ARG A 242 -0.43 11.02 4.68
CA ARG A 242 -0.63 12.47 4.51
C ARG A 242 0.03 12.98 3.23
N ILE A 243 1.21 12.50 2.90
CA ILE A 243 1.93 12.84 1.66
C ILE A 243 1.18 12.29 0.45
N ILE A 244 0.83 11.00 0.49
CA ILE A 244 0.11 10.28 -0.56
C ILE A 244 -1.21 11.01 -0.90
N ILE A 245 -2.04 11.30 0.11
CA ILE A 245 -3.33 11.96 -0.11
C ILE A 245 -3.13 13.39 -0.64
N LYS A 246 -2.19 14.14 -0.09
CA LYS A 246 -1.94 15.53 -0.53
C LYS A 246 -1.49 15.58 -1.99
N GLU A 247 -0.53 14.76 -2.37
CA GLU A 247 0.01 14.75 -3.74
C GLU A 247 -0.97 14.08 -4.71
N GLY A 248 -1.61 12.97 -4.31
CA GLY A 248 -2.64 12.32 -5.12
C GLY A 248 -3.84 13.23 -5.41
N MET A 249 -4.31 14.02 -4.44
CA MET A 249 -5.39 15.00 -4.65
C MET A 249 -5.02 16.08 -5.67
N LYS A 250 -3.74 16.48 -5.77
CA LYS A 250 -3.30 17.41 -6.82
C LYS A 250 -3.44 16.75 -8.19
N LEU A 251 -2.95 15.50 -8.34
CA LEU A 251 -3.04 14.75 -9.59
C LEU A 251 -4.48 14.50 -10.02
N ILE A 252 -5.37 14.17 -9.08
CA ILE A 252 -6.82 14.03 -9.35
C ILE A 252 -7.41 15.33 -9.88
N LYS A 253 -7.07 16.48 -9.29
CA LYS A 253 -7.53 17.80 -9.75
C LYS A 253 -7.00 18.17 -11.13
N GLU A 254 -5.77 17.80 -11.45
CA GLU A 254 -5.16 17.97 -12.78
C GLU A 254 -5.86 17.11 -13.84
N GLY A 255 -6.50 16.02 -13.41
CA GLY A 255 -7.34 15.18 -14.25
C GLY A 255 -6.58 14.46 -15.37
N ASN A 256 -5.34 14.07 -15.14
CA ASN A 256 -4.51 13.35 -16.11
C ASN A 256 -4.90 11.88 -16.25
N ASN A 257 -5.50 11.29 -15.21
CA ASN A 257 -5.95 9.91 -15.21
C ASN A 257 -7.38 9.81 -15.79
N LYS A 258 -7.50 9.16 -16.96
CA LYS A 258 -8.79 9.01 -17.67
C LYS A 258 -9.81 8.18 -16.88
N VAL A 259 -9.35 7.23 -16.07
CA VAL A 259 -10.24 6.37 -15.24
C VAL A 259 -10.91 7.16 -14.13
N ILE A 260 -10.20 8.17 -13.58
CA ILE A 260 -10.74 9.01 -12.50
C ILE A 260 -11.67 10.10 -13.06
N LYS A 261 -11.55 10.42 -14.35
CA LYS A 261 -12.35 11.44 -15.03
C LYS A 261 -13.74 10.94 -15.47
N SER A 262 -13.95 9.64 -15.61
CA SER A 262 -15.20 9.03 -16.03
C SER A 262 -16.19 8.89 -14.86
#